data_6e3506a53106a6359f4938439c90f428
#
_entry.id   6e3506a53106a6359f4938439c90f428
#
_cell.length_a   1.000
_cell.length_b   1.000
_cell.length_c   1.000
_cell.angle_alpha   90.00
_cell.angle_beta   90.00
_cell.angle_gamma   90.00
#
_symmetry.space_group_name_H-M   'P 1'
#
loop_
_entity.id
_entity.type
_entity.pdbx_description
1 polymer ?
#
loop_
_entity_poly.entity_id
_entity_poly.type
_entity_poly.pdbx_seq_one_letter_code
_entity_poly.pdbx_strand_id
1 'polypeptide(L)'
;MDTATLTPGRAPLPTLEPQRGPRLRERIRTGSVDLHRPALAALLVVTMGLRLWGIKQGLPYSYNVDEATHFVPRAIAFFSHDLNPQYFLNPPAYSYLLHIVFELWFGSGDAVSRAYTSNPTEVFVVARVVAAALGTISVWLTYLAGERLFGKTIALLGAAIFAVAFLPVFYSHLALNDVPALAPVTLALYGVAGVLRRGWRRDYVIAGVAIGLSAATKYTGGIMVVCLFFAAVCDGAGGATVIALRRFALALICALLAFIAANPYAVLDFSAFQAGVATQQSLAGGGAPIKLGTTSSSGTAYYLWTFTWGLGWAPSLAAVGGAVLLLVRRRLTMALVLLPAPIAFILYMGDQQRFFGRWLMPIFPIVSLLAAYGTVEFVRWLVRTRQVPVIVAGTLATVVMLGQGLATVIHNDRVLARPDTRNLARQWMVAHVPAGAKVVIEPVVEDNWATDVGRSLRWTTSGARWQRFPTWETNIAPDGKPLPAGEHRFVVVDEYERTLRPELLDQYAAQGYCWVVIGSLQAGRSFAQPKIAPQAIAYYAQLANRGKLVYHVSPFSGTHHAVPFSFDWSIDYYPAQYARPGPEISIYKLQGGKCAPNYSAKHT
;
A
#
# COMPACT_ATOMS: atom_id res chain seq x y z
N MET A 1 43.59 -8.41 62.77
CA MET A 1 43.52 -7.13 62.05
C MET A 1 42.76 -7.45 60.77
N ASP A 2 41.44 -7.28 60.85
CA ASP A 2 40.53 -7.56 59.75
C ASP A 2 40.42 -6.32 58.84
N THR A 3 40.75 -6.47 57.59
CA THR A 3 40.48 -5.48 56.57
C THR A 3 39.16 -5.81 55.88
N ALA A 4 38.08 -5.17 56.34
CA ALA A 4 36.77 -5.20 55.70
C ALA A 4 36.79 -4.37 54.41
N THR A 5 36.69 -5.01 53.26
CA THR A 5 36.49 -4.36 51.96
C THR A 5 35.02 -3.91 51.84
N LEU A 6 34.78 -2.62 51.90
CA LEU A 6 33.50 -1.97 51.64
C LEU A 6 33.18 -2.04 50.13
N THR A 7 32.23 -2.86 49.74
CA THR A 7 31.57 -2.83 48.44
C THR A 7 30.64 -1.63 48.36
N PRO A 8 30.71 -0.76 47.31
CA PRO A 8 29.79 0.34 47.17
C PRO A 8 28.38 -0.18 46.91
N GLY A 9 27.43 0.19 47.77
CA GLY A 9 26.01 -0.16 47.65
C GLY A 9 25.40 0.42 46.35
N ARG A 10 24.86 -0.45 45.54
CA ARG A 10 24.01 -0.09 44.38
C ARG A 10 22.78 0.65 44.92
N ALA A 11 22.59 1.90 44.45
CA ALA A 11 21.28 2.54 44.53
C ALA A 11 20.30 1.73 43.70
N PRO A 12 19.15 1.29 44.23
CA PRO A 12 18.15 0.57 43.44
C PRO A 12 17.60 1.54 42.39
N LEU A 13 17.70 1.15 41.11
CA LEU A 13 16.92 1.77 40.05
C LEU A 13 15.45 1.74 40.48
N PRO A 14 14.66 2.82 40.23
CA PRO A 14 13.24 2.81 40.52
C PRO A 14 12.61 1.63 39.75
N THR A 15 12.38 0.56 40.49
CA THR A 15 11.56 -0.55 40.03
C THR A 15 10.20 0.05 39.68
N LEU A 16 9.85 0.04 38.41
CA LEU A 16 8.46 0.15 37.99
C LEU A 16 7.76 -1.02 38.68
N GLU A 17 7.22 -0.79 39.88
CA GLU A 17 6.37 -1.77 40.53
C GLU A 17 5.32 -2.20 39.52
N PRO A 18 5.15 -3.51 39.28
CA PRO A 18 4.02 -3.99 38.51
C PRO A 18 2.79 -3.48 39.28
N GLN A 19 2.03 -2.55 38.69
CA GLN A 19 0.73 -2.19 39.24
C GLN A 19 -0.06 -3.50 39.32
N ARG A 20 -0.04 -4.12 40.50
CA ARG A 20 -0.92 -5.23 40.81
C ARG A 20 -2.32 -4.66 40.64
N GLY A 21 -2.99 -5.06 39.55
CA GLY A 21 -4.39 -4.70 39.37
C GLY A 21 -5.17 -5.06 40.63
N PRO A 22 -6.20 -4.31 40.99
CA PRO A 22 -6.97 -4.52 42.21
C PRO A 22 -7.39 -5.98 42.33
N ARG A 23 -7.24 -6.57 43.53
CA ARG A 23 -7.64 -7.96 43.83
C ARG A 23 -9.12 -8.14 43.44
N LEU A 24 -9.50 -9.34 43.04
CA LEU A 24 -10.85 -9.66 42.54
C LEU A 24 -11.97 -9.10 43.46
N ARG A 25 -11.76 -9.09 44.78
CA ARG A 25 -12.68 -8.50 45.78
C ARG A 25 -12.80 -6.97 45.69
N GLU A 26 -11.76 -6.23 45.28
CA GLU A 26 -11.80 -4.79 45.05
C GLU A 26 -12.51 -4.46 43.73
N ARG A 27 -12.36 -5.29 42.72
CA ARG A 27 -13.10 -5.15 41.45
C ARG A 27 -14.62 -5.29 41.62
N ILE A 28 -15.05 -6.18 42.51
CA ILE A 28 -16.48 -6.37 42.84
C ILE A 28 -17.02 -5.16 43.61
N ARG A 29 -16.17 -4.49 44.41
CA ARG A 29 -16.58 -3.38 45.25
C ARG A 29 -16.61 -2.02 44.55
N THR A 30 -15.88 -1.84 43.44
CA THR A 30 -15.79 -0.57 42.69
C THR A 30 -16.67 -0.52 41.44
N GLY A 31 -17.30 -1.62 41.01
CA GLY A 31 -18.20 -1.65 39.87
C GLY A 31 -17.58 -1.13 38.53
N SER A 32 -16.26 -0.94 38.47
CA SER A 32 -15.59 -0.43 37.27
C SER A 32 -15.51 -1.50 36.19
N VAL A 33 -16.46 -1.49 35.27
CA VAL A 33 -16.41 -2.30 34.07
C VAL A 33 -15.19 -1.86 33.24
N ASP A 34 -14.30 -2.81 32.92
CA ASP A 34 -13.17 -2.52 32.00
C ASP A 34 -13.69 -2.35 30.57
N LEU A 35 -14.04 -1.12 30.22
CA LEU A 35 -14.61 -0.76 28.92
C LEU A 35 -13.60 -0.86 27.75
N HIS A 36 -12.30 -1.06 28.02
CA HIS A 36 -11.30 -1.13 26.95
C HIS A 36 -11.45 -2.37 26.06
N ARG A 37 -11.84 -3.51 26.64
CA ARG A 37 -12.05 -4.75 25.87
C ARG A 37 -13.23 -4.67 24.90
N PRO A 38 -14.45 -4.28 25.33
CA PRO A 38 -15.57 -4.10 24.41
C PRO A 38 -15.31 -2.98 23.40
N ALA A 39 -14.63 -1.89 23.78
CA ALA A 39 -14.25 -0.82 22.85
C ALA A 39 -13.26 -1.32 21.79
N LEU A 40 -12.28 -2.14 22.17
CA LEU A 40 -11.36 -2.77 21.21
C LEU A 40 -12.11 -3.71 20.27
N ALA A 41 -13.01 -4.56 20.78
CA ALA A 41 -13.80 -5.46 19.95
C ALA A 41 -14.65 -4.68 18.94
N ALA A 42 -15.34 -3.63 19.38
CA ALA A 42 -16.11 -2.75 18.50
C ALA A 42 -15.21 -2.07 17.45
N LEU A 43 -14.03 -1.57 17.85
CA LEU A 43 -13.04 -1.00 16.93
C LEU A 43 -12.63 -2.01 15.86
N LEU A 44 -12.35 -3.27 16.21
CA LEU A 44 -11.94 -4.30 15.25
C LEU A 44 -13.06 -4.67 14.27
N VAL A 45 -14.32 -4.74 14.74
CA VAL A 45 -15.50 -4.95 13.88
C VAL A 45 -15.65 -3.81 12.89
N VAL A 46 -15.60 -2.55 13.34
CA VAL A 46 -15.64 -1.38 12.46
C VAL A 46 -14.46 -1.38 11.48
N THR A 47 -13.26 -1.68 11.96
CA THR A 47 -12.05 -1.78 11.15
C THR A 47 -12.22 -2.78 10.01
N MET A 48 -12.74 -3.97 10.29
CA MET A 48 -12.98 -4.98 9.26
C MET A 48 -14.10 -4.53 8.30
N GLY A 49 -15.17 -3.94 8.82
CA GLY A 49 -16.28 -3.42 8.01
C GLY A 49 -15.83 -2.38 6.98
N LEU A 50 -15.01 -1.41 7.39
CA LEU A 50 -14.43 -0.39 6.50
C LEU A 50 -13.55 -1.02 5.41
N ARG A 51 -12.78 -2.06 5.73
CA ARG A 51 -11.90 -2.75 4.76
C ARG A 51 -12.62 -3.70 3.81
N LEU A 52 -13.85 -4.08 4.13
CA LEU A 52 -14.68 -4.92 3.26
C LEU A 52 -15.65 -4.10 2.40
N TRP A 53 -15.97 -2.87 2.78
CA TRP A 53 -16.91 -2.03 2.06
C TRP A 53 -16.28 -1.52 0.75
N GLY A 54 -16.79 -1.99 -0.40
CA GLY A 54 -16.23 -1.68 -1.71
C GLY A 54 -15.12 -2.65 -2.18
N ILE A 55 -14.91 -3.77 -1.49
CA ILE A 55 -13.86 -4.75 -1.80
C ILE A 55 -13.92 -5.31 -3.23
N LYS A 56 -15.09 -5.25 -3.88
CA LYS A 56 -15.30 -5.69 -5.27
C LYS A 56 -14.94 -4.62 -6.31
N GLN A 57 -14.32 -3.51 -5.91
CA GLN A 57 -13.98 -2.42 -6.81
C GLN A 57 -13.30 -2.93 -8.10
N GLY A 58 -13.74 -2.40 -9.26
CA GLY A 58 -13.18 -2.70 -10.58
C GLY A 58 -13.46 -4.09 -11.13
N LEU A 59 -13.79 -5.08 -10.27
CA LEU A 59 -13.98 -6.46 -10.72
C LEU A 59 -15.10 -6.59 -11.78
N PRO A 60 -14.97 -7.55 -12.69
CA PRO A 60 -14.01 -8.67 -12.74
C PRO A 60 -12.59 -8.29 -13.19
N TYR A 61 -12.32 -7.04 -13.57
CA TYR A 61 -11.00 -6.56 -13.97
C TYR A 61 -10.27 -5.96 -12.77
N SER A 62 -9.08 -6.46 -12.45
CA SER A 62 -8.21 -5.82 -11.47
C SER A 62 -7.40 -4.72 -12.15
N TYR A 63 -7.65 -3.47 -11.77
CA TYR A 63 -6.99 -2.31 -12.39
C TYR A 63 -5.70 -1.89 -11.69
N ASN A 64 -5.33 -2.55 -10.61
CA ASN A 64 -4.01 -2.40 -10.03
C ASN A 64 -3.06 -3.39 -10.67
N VAL A 65 -2.01 -2.89 -11.33
CA VAL A 65 -1.05 -3.71 -12.09
C VAL A 65 -0.39 -4.76 -11.20
N ASP A 66 0.04 -4.40 -9.99
CA ASP A 66 0.72 -5.34 -9.09
C ASP A 66 -0.21 -6.47 -8.64
N GLU A 67 -1.48 -6.17 -8.35
CA GLU A 67 -2.50 -7.18 -8.02
C GLU A 67 -2.78 -8.10 -9.22
N ALA A 68 -2.92 -7.50 -10.41
CA ALA A 68 -3.27 -8.20 -11.63
C ALA A 68 -2.17 -9.12 -12.18
N THR A 69 -0.88 -8.77 -11.96
CA THR A 69 0.26 -9.43 -12.60
C THR A 69 1.21 -10.11 -11.62
N HIS A 70 1.26 -9.67 -10.35
CA HIS A 70 2.32 -10.14 -9.46
C HIS A 70 1.84 -11.10 -8.38
N PHE A 71 0.87 -10.75 -7.55
CA PHE A 71 0.57 -11.54 -6.35
C PHE A 71 -0.44 -12.67 -6.61
N VAL A 72 -1.61 -12.34 -7.15
CA VAL A 72 -2.70 -13.32 -7.37
C VAL A 72 -2.35 -14.33 -8.45
N PRO A 73 -1.86 -13.94 -9.66
CA PRO A 73 -1.50 -14.91 -10.69
C PRO A 73 -0.38 -15.85 -10.26
N ARG A 74 0.61 -15.38 -9.49
CA ARG A 74 1.69 -16.24 -8.98
C ARG A 74 1.20 -17.26 -7.97
N ALA A 75 0.31 -16.85 -7.07
CA ALA A 75 -0.30 -17.77 -6.12
C ALA A 75 -1.05 -18.92 -6.83
N ILE A 76 -1.66 -18.63 -7.99
CA ILE A 76 -2.33 -19.63 -8.83
C ILE A 76 -1.29 -20.47 -9.61
N ALA A 77 -0.24 -19.84 -10.13
CA ALA A 77 0.80 -20.53 -10.89
C ALA A 77 1.51 -21.62 -10.06
N PHE A 78 1.62 -21.46 -8.74
CA PHE A 78 2.19 -22.47 -7.84
C PHE A 78 1.45 -23.81 -7.84
N PHE A 79 0.22 -23.89 -8.36
CA PHE A 79 -0.48 -25.17 -8.53
C PHE A 79 -0.04 -25.97 -9.74
N SER A 80 0.49 -25.32 -10.77
CA SER A 80 0.85 -25.98 -12.05
C SER A 80 2.35 -26.06 -12.29
N HIS A 81 3.15 -25.38 -11.45
CA HIS A 81 4.61 -25.33 -11.52
C HIS A 81 5.20 -25.62 -10.14
N ASP A 82 6.52 -25.55 -10.04
CA ASP A 82 7.18 -25.56 -8.75
C ASP A 82 6.82 -24.30 -7.93
N LEU A 83 7.19 -24.30 -6.64
CA LEU A 83 6.95 -23.16 -5.76
C LEU A 83 7.95 -22.01 -5.98
N ASN A 84 8.82 -22.06 -7.01
CA ASN A 84 9.73 -20.97 -7.33
C ASN A 84 8.96 -19.79 -7.92
N PRO A 85 8.95 -18.62 -7.26
CA PRO A 85 8.21 -17.46 -7.75
C PRO A 85 8.82 -16.87 -9.02
N GLN A 86 10.08 -17.16 -9.34
CA GLN A 86 10.87 -16.59 -10.47
C GLN A 86 10.76 -15.05 -10.55
N TYR A 87 10.50 -14.41 -9.42
CA TYR A 87 10.26 -12.98 -9.30
C TYR A 87 10.56 -12.50 -7.88
N PHE A 88 11.61 -11.72 -7.73
CA PHE A 88 12.08 -11.23 -6.42
C PHE A 88 12.14 -9.71 -6.31
N LEU A 89 11.49 -8.97 -7.23
CA LEU A 89 11.28 -7.53 -7.05
C LEU A 89 10.45 -7.26 -5.79
N ASN A 90 9.49 -8.15 -5.52
CA ASN A 90 8.78 -8.23 -4.25
C ASN A 90 9.00 -9.62 -3.63
N PRO A 91 9.14 -9.74 -2.32
CA PRO A 91 9.28 -11.04 -1.68
C PRO A 91 7.95 -11.82 -1.72
N PRO A 92 7.99 -13.17 -1.85
CA PRO A 92 6.84 -13.99 -2.22
C PRO A 92 5.94 -14.44 -1.07
N ALA A 93 6.24 -14.13 0.19
CA ALA A 93 5.50 -14.68 1.33
C ALA A 93 3.98 -14.46 1.24
N TYR A 94 3.54 -13.31 0.69
CA TYR A 94 2.12 -13.07 0.48
C TYR A 94 1.53 -13.97 -0.62
N SER A 95 2.23 -14.21 -1.72
CA SER A 95 1.78 -15.15 -2.76
C SER A 95 1.71 -16.59 -2.25
N TYR A 96 2.64 -17.02 -1.39
CA TYR A 96 2.55 -18.33 -0.73
C TYR A 96 1.35 -18.42 0.23
N LEU A 97 1.09 -17.35 1.00
CA LEU A 97 -0.11 -17.31 1.84
C LEU A 97 -1.39 -17.42 1.00
N LEU A 98 -1.47 -16.68 -0.10
CA LEU A 98 -2.61 -16.77 -1.02
C LEU A 98 -2.74 -18.15 -1.64
N HIS A 99 -1.64 -18.81 -2.01
CA HIS A 99 -1.64 -20.18 -2.53
C HIS A 99 -2.29 -21.14 -1.53
N ILE A 100 -1.87 -21.09 -0.26
CA ILE A 100 -2.47 -21.90 0.81
C ILE A 100 -3.96 -21.59 0.98
N VAL A 101 -4.33 -20.31 0.98
CA VAL A 101 -5.75 -19.90 1.11
C VAL A 101 -6.57 -20.37 -0.08
N PHE A 102 -6.03 -20.30 -1.30
CA PHE A 102 -6.71 -20.79 -2.50
C PHE A 102 -6.89 -22.31 -2.49
N GLU A 103 -5.89 -23.07 -2.01
CA GLU A 103 -6.04 -24.52 -1.80
C GLU A 103 -7.18 -24.83 -0.83
N LEU A 104 -7.22 -24.14 0.31
CA LEU A 104 -8.26 -24.33 1.33
C LEU A 104 -9.65 -23.90 0.87
N TRP A 105 -9.76 -22.86 0.05
CA TRP A 105 -11.03 -22.29 -0.38
C TRP A 105 -11.62 -23.00 -1.61
N PHE A 106 -10.80 -23.27 -2.62
CA PHE A 106 -11.23 -23.85 -3.88
C PHE A 106 -11.04 -25.38 -3.93
N GLY A 107 -10.21 -25.94 -3.05
CA GLY A 107 -9.97 -27.38 -2.89
C GLY A 107 -9.02 -27.99 -3.91
N SER A 108 -8.66 -27.28 -5.00
CA SER A 108 -7.66 -27.75 -5.97
C SER A 108 -7.18 -26.64 -6.91
N GLY A 109 -5.99 -26.86 -7.51
CA GLY A 109 -5.44 -25.96 -8.52
C GLY A 109 -6.32 -25.83 -9.77
N ASP A 110 -6.94 -26.92 -10.20
CA ASP A 110 -7.88 -26.89 -11.35
C ASP A 110 -9.11 -26.05 -11.04
N ALA A 111 -9.65 -26.12 -9.82
CA ALA A 111 -10.81 -25.34 -9.45
C ALA A 111 -10.52 -23.83 -9.40
N VAL A 112 -9.39 -23.43 -8.80
CA VAL A 112 -8.99 -22.01 -8.79
C VAL A 112 -8.66 -21.51 -10.18
N SER A 113 -7.99 -22.33 -11.02
CA SER A 113 -7.67 -21.95 -12.40
C SER A 113 -8.92 -21.76 -13.25
N ARG A 114 -9.91 -22.65 -13.12
CA ARG A 114 -11.21 -22.49 -13.78
C ARG A 114 -11.95 -21.23 -13.29
N ALA A 115 -11.99 -20.98 -11.99
CA ALA A 115 -12.61 -19.77 -11.44
C ALA A 115 -11.91 -18.51 -11.99
N TYR A 116 -10.57 -18.49 -12.00
CA TYR A 116 -9.79 -17.35 -12.48
C TYR A 116 -9.98 -17.11 -13.98
N THR A 117 -10.09 -18.15 -14.79
CA THR A 117 -10.24 -18.02 -16.26
C THR A 117 -11.67 -17.76 -16.70
N SER A 118 -12.69 -18.22 -15.95
CA SER A 118 -14.09 -17.97 -16.27
C SER A 118 -14.58 -16.62 -15.72
N ASN A 119 -14.43 -16.39 -14.43
CA ASN A 119 -14.78 -15.13 -13.77
C ASN A 119 -13.88 -14.91 -12.53
N PRO A 120 -12.83 -14.11 -12.63
CA PRO A 120 -11.83 -13.97 -11.57
C PRO A 120 -12.33 -13.21 -10.33
N THR A 121 -13.59 -12.75 -10.30
CA THR A 121 -14.16 -11.97 -9.21
C THR A 121 -13.99 -12.64 -7.86
N GLU A 122 -14.33 -13.95 -7.76
CA GLU A 122 -14.23 -14.67 -6.48
C GLU A 122 -12.78 -14.80 -6.03
N VAL A 123 -11.87 -15.12 -6.93
CA VAL A 123 -10.43 -15.27 -6.62
C VAL A 123 -9.85 -13.97 -6.08
N PHE A 124 -10.15 -12.83 -6.71
CA PHE A 124 -9.71 -11.52 -6.20
C PHE A 124 -10.37 -11.14 -4.88
N VAL A 125 -11.66 -11.43 -4.71
CA VAL A 125 -12.36 -11.16 -3.44
C VAL A 125 -11.71 -11.94 -2.30
N VAL A 126 -11.45 -13.23 -2.47
CA VAL A 126 -10.76 -14.06 -1.45
C VAL A 126 -9.39 -13.46 -1.12
N ALA A 127 -8.58 -13.13 -2.11
CA ALA A 127 -7.26 -12.53 -1.91
C ALA A 127 -7.33 -11.17 -1.16
N ARG A 128 -8.29 -10.31 -1.52
CA ARG A 128 -8.51 -9.01 -0.88
C ARG A 128 -9.02 -9.16 0.56
N VAL A 129 -9.88 -10.15 0.83
CA VAL A 129 -10.33 -10.47 2.21
C VAL A 129 -9.15 -10.86 3.09
N VAL A 130 -8.18 -11.63 2.57
CA VAL A 130 -6.95 -11.94 3.31
C VAL A 130 -6.17 -10.66 3.65
N ALA A 131 -6.01 -9.73 2.70
CA ALA A 131 -5.36 -8.45 2.96
C ALA A 131 -6.13 -7.62 4.02
N ALA A 132 -7.47 -7.54 3.93
CA ALA A 132 -8.33 -6.86 4.90
C ALA A 132 -8.23 -7.46 6.31
N ALA A 133 -8.20 -8.80 6.41
CA ALA A 133 -8.04 -9.51 7.67
C ALA A 133 -6.67 -9.22 8.33
N LEU A 134 -5.57 -9.28 7.55
CA LEU A 134 -4.23 -8.96 8.04
C LEU A 134 -4.11 -7.48 8.44
N GLY A 135 -4.75 -6.57 7.68
CA GLY A 135 -4.88 -5.16 8.05
C GLY A 135 -5.63 -4.95 9.37
N THR A 136 -6.66 -5.74 9.65
CA THR A 136 -7.40 -5.71 10.92
C THR A 136 -6.56 -6.29 12.07
N ILE A 137 -5.85 -7.39 11.83
CA ILE A 137 -4.91 -7.97 12.80
C ILE A 137 -3.81 -6.96 13.15
N SER A 138 -3.32 -6.17 12.20
CA SER A 138 -2.31 -5.14 12.46
C SER A 138 -2.81 -4.05 13.41
N VAL A 139 -4.09 -3.67 13.36
CA VAL A 139 -4.72 -2.74 14.31
C VAL A 139 -4.77 -3.35 15.71
N TRP A 140 -5.17 -4.61 15.83
CA TRP A 140 -5.16 -5.33 17.10
C TRP A 140 -3.76 -5.42 17.72
N LEU A 141 -2.75 -5.80 16.91
CA LEU A 141 -1.36 -5.88 17.37
C LEU A 141 -0.78 -4.51 17.75
N THR A 142 -1.19 -3.44 17.07
CA THR A 142 -0.85 -2.06 17.44
C THR A 142 -1.40 -1.71 18.81
N TYR A 143 -2.65 -2.10 19.13
CA TYR A 143 -3.20 -1.96 20.48
C TYR A 143 -2.35 -2.72 21.51
N LEU A 144 -2.02 -3.99 21.25
CA LEU A 144 -1.23 -4.79 22.18
C LEU A 144 0.18 -4.23 22.41
N ALA A 145 0.84 -3.72 21.37
CA ALA A 145 2.12 -3.04 21.48
C ALA A 145 1.99 -1.74 22.29
N GLY A 146 1.00 -0.92 21.96
CA GLY A 146 0.71 0.33 22.65
C GLY A 146 0.36 0.15 24.14
N GLU A 147 -0.39 -0.91 24.49
CA GLU A 147 -0.69 -1.26 25.89
C GLU A 147 0.59 -1.57 26.68
N ARG A 148 1.54 -2.26 26.06
CA ARG A 148 2.85 -2.53 26.67
C ARG A 148 3.71 -1.26 26.82
N LEU A 149 3.65 -0.34 25.87
CA LEU A 149 4.47 0.88 25.86
C LEU A 149 3.88 2.00 26.72
N PHE A 150 2.59 2.26 26.60
CA PHE A 150 1.95 3.49 27.12
C PHE A 150 0.69 3.24 27.97
N GLY A 151 0.19 1.99 28.01
CA GLY A 151 -1.06 1.63 28.70
C GLY A 151 -2.30 1.74 27.80
N LYS A 152 -3.43 1.24 28.31
CA LYS A 152 -4.65 0.92 27.55
C LYS A 152 -5.27 2.10 26.81
N THR A 153 -5.35 3.28 27.43
CA THR A 153 -6.00 4.46 26.84
C THR A 153 -5.25 4.98 25.62
N ILE A 154 -3.92 5.09 25.73
CA ILE A 154 -3.08 5.54 24.62
C ILE A 154 -3.07 4.47 23.53
N ALA A 155 -3.02 3.20 23.91
CA ALA A 155 -3.08 2.07 22.97
C ALA A 155 -4.37 2.06 22.15
N LEU A 156 -5.53 2.26 22.81
CA LEU A 156 -6.83 2.28 22.14
C LEU A 156 -6.95 3.44 21.15
N LEU A 157 -6.53 4.64 21.56
CA LEU A 157 -6.53 5.80 20.67
C LEU A 157 -5.54 5.61 19.50
N GLY A 158 -4.33 5.09 19.75
CA GLY A 158 -3.34 4.81 18.70
C GLY A 158 -3.83 3.77 17.69
N ALA A 159 -4.44 2.69 18.18
CA ALA A 159 -5.07 1.69 17.34
C ALA A 159 -6.24 2.27 16.54
N ALA A 160 -7.05 3.17 17.13
CA ALA A 160 -8.16 3.83 16.45
C ALA A 160 -7.67 4.79 15.35
N ILE A 161 -6.61 5.58 15.61
CA ILE A 161 -5.98 6.44 14.59
C ILE A 161 -5.49 5.58 13.42
N PHE A 162 -4.79 4.48 13.71
CA PHE A 162 -4.29 3.56 12.68
C PHE A 162 -5.42 2.86 11.93
N ALA A 163 -6.53 2.51 12.60
CA ALA A 163 -7.69 1.85 12.01
C ALA A 163 -8.37 2.66 10.91
N VAL A 164 -8.39 4.00 11.07
CA VAL A 164 -9.03 4.94 10.13
C VAL A 164 -8.02 5.71 9.28
N ALA A 165 -6.73 5.38 9.35
CA ALA A 165 -5.73 5.96 8.47
C ALA A 165 -6.03 5.59 7.01
N PHE A 166 -6.08 6.59 6.13
CA PHE A 166 -6.56 6.42 4.76
C PHE A 166 -5.77 5.37 3.98
N LEU A 167 -4.43 5.47 3.95
CA LEU A 167 -3.60 4.56 3.16
C LEU A 167 -3.75 3.08 3.56
N PRO A 168 -3.64 2.68 4.84
CA PRO A 168 -3.84 1.29 5.23
C PRO A 168 -5.25 0.77 4.94
N VAL A 169 -6.28 1.64 5.00
CA VAL A 169 -7.66 1.22 4.67
C VAL A 169 -7.80 1.04 3.17
N PHE A 170 -7.42 2.04 2.35
CA PHE A 170 -7.50 1.96 0.89
C PHE A 170 -6.78 0.73 0.34
N TYR A 171 -5.52 0.52 0.74
CA TYR A 171 -4.72 -0.61 0.25
C TYR A 171 -5.17 -1.97 0.82
N SER A 172 -6.04 -2.00 1.83
CA SER A 172 -6.71 -3.24 2.27
C SER A 172 -7.77 -3.75 1.29
N HIS A 173 -8.23 -2.90 0.36
CA HIS A 173 -9.17 -3.30 -0.71
C HIS A 173 -8.45 -3.95 -1.92
N LEU A 174 -7.14 -4.12 -1.86
CA LEU A 174 -6.31 -4.66 -2.92
C LEU A 174 -5.48 -5.85 -2.41
N ALA A 175 -5.32 -6.86 -3.25
CA ALA A 175 -4.48 -8.02 -2.93
C ALA A 175 -2.99 -7.72 -3.22
N LEU A 176 -2.42 -6.76 -2.48
CA LEU A 176 -1.02 -6.35 -2.52
C LEU A 176 -0.31 -6.76 -1.23
N ASN A 177 1.00 -6.83 -1.26
CA ASN A 177 1.81 -7.18 -0.10
C ASN A 177 1.97 -6.04 0.94
N ASP A 178 1.54 -4.82 0.60
CA ASP A 178 1.70 -3.63 1.44
C ASP A 178 1.01 -3.77 2.79
N VAL A 179 -0.29 -4.07 2.81
CA VAL A 179 -1.08 -4.23 4.04
C VAL A 179 -0.79 -5.55 4.75
N PRO A 180 -0.67 -6.70 4.06
CA PRO A 180 -0.25 -7.95 4.70
C PRO A 180 1.05 -7.86 5.49
N ALA A 181 2.02 -7.05 5.05
CA ALA A 181 3.26 -6.83 5.77
C ALA A 181 3.08 -6.09 7.11
N LEU A 182 1.98 -5.37 7.31
CA LEU A 182 1.74 -4.61 8.54
C LEU A 182 1.45 -5.52 9.73
N ALA A 183 0.86 -6.69 9.53
CA ALA A 183 0.62 -7.63 10.62
C ALA A 183 1.94 -8.10 11.28
N PRO A 184 2.93 -8.62 10.55
CA PRO A 184 4.23 -8.94 11.15
C PRO A 184 5.02 -7.69 11.60
N VAL A 185 4.90 -6.51 10.95
CA VAL A 185 5.50 -5.25 11.43
C VAL A 185 4.98 -4.90 12.82
N THR A 186 3.68 -4.97 13.04
CA THR A 186 3.06 -4.65 14.34
C THR A 186 3.33 -5.72 15.38
N LEU A 187 3.46 -7.00 14.97
CA LEU A 187 3.92 -8.07 15.84
C LEU A 187 5.38 -7.86 16.28
N ALA A 188 6.25 -7.37 15.39
CA ALA A 188 7.60 -6.99 15.75
C ALA A 188 7.60 -5.86 16.78
N LEU A 189 6.77 -4.83 16.61
CA LEU A 189 6.61 -3.75 17.58
C LEU A 189 6.11 -4.26 18.94
N TYR A 190 5.19 -5.23 18.95
CA TYR A 190 4.74 -5.89 20.18
C TYR A 190 5.90 -6.64 20.88
N GLY A 191 6.75 -7.35 20.14
CA GLY A 191 7.96 -7.98 20.66
C GLY A 191 8.94 -6.96 21.24
N VAL A 192 9.23 -5.89 20.49
CA VAL A 192 10.09 -4.76 20.92
C VAL A 192 9.57 -4.14 22.21
N ALA A 193 8.26 -3.89 22.31
CA ALA A 193 7.64 -3.40 23.54
C ALA A 193 7.80 -4.38 24.73
N GLY A 194 7.81 -5.68 24.44
CA GLY A 194 8.10 -6.72 25.42
C GLY A 194 9.54 -6.71 25.91
N VAL A 195 10.50 -6.52 25.00
CA VAL A 195 11.94 -6.36 25.33
C VAL A 195 12.14 -5.19 26.27
N LEU A 196 11.59 -4.02 25.96
CA LEU A 196 11.68 -2.84 26.82
C LEU A 196 11.09 -3.05 28.22
N ARG A 197 10.02 -3.83 28.31
CA ARG A 197 9.28 -3.99 29.56
C ARG A 197 9.91 -5.05 30.47
N ARG A 198 10.44 -6.14 29.92
CA ARG A 198 10.82 -7.34 30.63
C ARG A 198 12.15 -7.95 30.22
N GLY A 199 12.63 -7.64 29.00
CA GLY A 199 13.85 -8.22 28.44
C GLY A 199 13.81 -9.74 28.30
N TRP A 200 12.65 -10.41 28.22
CA TRP A 200 12.58 -11.85 28.18
C TRP A 200 12.99 -12.40 26.81
N ARG A 201 13.66 -13.54 26.81
CA ARG A 201 14.10 -14.25 25.60
C ARG A 201 12.96 -14.42 24.58
N ARG A 202 11.74 -14.75 25.04
CA ARG A 202 10.57 -14.90 24.18
C ARG A 202 10.20 -13.61 23.41
N ASP A 203 10.37 -12.44 24.02
CA ASP A 203 10.02 -11.17 23.38
C ASP A 203 11.03 -10.85 22.26
N TYR A 204 12.31 -11.20 22.42
CA TYR A 204 13.31 -11.17 21.36
C TYR A 204 13.01 -12.14 20.21
N VAL A 205 12.60 -13.37 20.53
CA VAL A 205 12.20 -14.38 19.52
C VAL A 205 10.98 -13.89 18.74
N ILE A 206 9.93 -13.40 19.41
CA ILE A 206 8.73 -12.83 18.75
C ILE A 206 9.13 -11.69 17.83
N ALA A 207 9.93 -10.73 18.30
CA ALA A 207 10.40 -9.61 17.48
C ALA A 207 11.20 -10.10 16.27
N GLY A 208 12.15 -11.04 16.47
CA GLY A 208 12.97 -11.57 15.40
C GLY A 208 12.16 -12.29 14.33
N VAL A 209 11.32 -13.27 14.72
CA VAL A 209 10.44 -13.97 13.77
C VAL A 209 9.55 -13.00 13.01
N ALA A 210 8.96 -12.04 13.69
CA ALA A 210 8.08 -11.05 13.06
C ALA A 210 8.82 -10.11 12.08
N ILE A 211 10.07 -9.72 12.40
CA ILE A 211 10.93 -8.94 11.48
C ILE A 211 11.22 -9.76 10.21
N GLY A 212 11.58 -11.05 10.37
CA GLY A 212 11.84 -11.94 9.23
C GLY A 212 10.61 -12.12 8.34
N LEU A 213 9.43 -12.38 8.93
CA LEU A 213 8.17 -12.48 8.19
C LEU A 213 7.78 -11.17 7.51
N SER A 214 8.00 -10.03 8.17
CA SER A 214 7.68 -8.72 7.56
C SER A 214 8.58 -8.44 6.34
N ALA A 215 9.88 -8.74 6.44
CA ALA A 215 10.82 -8.62 5.33
C ALA A 215 10.53 -9.61 4.19
N ALA A 216 10.09 -10.85 4.52
CA ALA A 216 9.66 -11.86 3.54
C ALA A 216 8.32 -11.52 2.86
N THR A 217 7.50 -10.64 3.46
CA THR A 217 6.26 -10.12 2.84
C THR A 217 6.55 -8.85 2.06
N LYS A 218 7.34 -7.94 2.61
CA LYS A 218 7.79 -6.69 1.98
C LYS A 218 9.14 -6.28 2.56
N TYR A 219 10.18 -6.15 1.74
CA TYR A 219 11.55 -5.88 2.21
C TYR A 219 11.64 -4.71 3.19
N THR A 220 10.87 -3.64 2.94
CA THR A 220 10.85 -2.44 3.80
C THR A 220 10.31 -2.69 5.21
N GLY A 221 9.57 -3.79 5.44
CA GLY A 221 9.12 -4.18 6.78
C GLY A 221 10.25 -4.54 7.74
N GLY A 222 11.43 -4.88 7.21
CA GLY A 222 12.64 -5.14 7.99
C GLY A 222 13.14 -3.95 8.81
N ILE A 223 12.65 -2.72 8.57
CA ILE A 223 13.02 -1.51 9.33
C ILE A 223 12.84 -1.65 10.84
N MET A 224 11.96 -2.56 11.27
CA MET A 224 11.70 -2.82 12.69
C MET A 224 12.92 -3.37 13.44
N VAL A 225 13.97 -3.84 12.72
CA VAL A 225 15.24 -4.23 13.34
C VAL A 225 15.90 -3.05 14.06
N VAL A 226 15.69 -1.82 13.59
CA VAL A 226 16.21 -0.59 14.22
C VAL A 226 15.58 -0.40 15.61
N CYS A 227 14.25 -0.57 15.71
CA CYS A 227 13.56 -0.53 17.01
C CYS A 227 14.07 -1.62 17.96
N LEU A 228 14.27 -2.85 17.46
CA LEU A 228 14.77 -3.96 18.25
C LEU A 228 16.20 -3.73 18.72
N PHE A 229 17.07 -3.18 17.87
CA PHE A 229 18.45 -2.83 18.22
C PHE A 229 18.49 -1.87 19.42
N PHE A 230 17.77 -0.74 19.32
CA PHE A 230 17.73 0.24 20.41
C PHE A 230 17.06 -0.31 21.68
N ALA A 231 16.05 -1.17 21.53
CA ALA A 231 15.45 -1.86 22.68
C ALA A 231 16.46 -2.78 23.38
N ALA A 232 17.28 -3.50 22.63
CA ALA A 232 18.34 -4.37 23.18
C ALA A 232 19.45 -3.54 23.88
N VAL A 233 19.83 -2.40 23.29
CA VAL A 233 20.79 -1.46 23.93
C VAL A 233 20.23 -0.98 25.26
N CYS A 234 18.96 -0.61 25.32
CA CYS A 234 18.31 -0.16 26.55
C CYS A 234 18.16 -1.29 27.60
N ASP A 235 17.87 -2.52 27.17
CA ASP A 235 17.80 -3.71 28.05
C ASP A 235 19.20 -4.02 28.65
N GLY A 236 20.26 -3.83 27.88
CA GLY A 236 21.64 -4.06 28.30
C GLY A 236 22.23 -2.98 29.22
N ALA A 237 21.72 -1.75 29.20
CA ALA A 237 22.27 -0.60 29.94
C ALA A 237 22.26 -0.77 31.48
N GLY A 238 21.44 -1.69 32.02
CA GLY A 238 21.38 -2.06 33.44
C GLY A 238 22.49 -3.01 33.92
N GLY A 239 23.55 -3.26 33.13
CA GLY A 239 24.65 -4.18 33.47
C GLY A 239 24.50 -5.59 32.88
N ALA A 240 23.47 -5.85 32.08
CA ALA A 240 23.20 -7.11 31.39
C ALA A 240 23.59 -7.09 29.90
N THR A 241 24.53 -6.25 29.49
CA THR A 241 24.89 -6.00 28.08
C THR A 241 25.18 -7.27 27.29
N VAL A 242 25.97 -8.20 27.84
CA VAL A 242 26.31 -9.46 27.17
C VAL A 242 25.05 -10.34 26.96
N ILE A 243 24.14 -10.37 27.93
CA ILE A 243 22.91 -11.15 27.83
C ILE A 243 21.97 -10.53 26.78
N ALA A 244 21.81 -9.19 26.79
CA ALA A 244 21.01 -8.47 25.81
C ALA A 244 21.56 -8.66 24.39
N LEU A 245 22.90 -8.60 24.22
CA LEU A 245 23.54 -8.83 22.93
C LEU A 245 23.32 -10.28 22.43
N ARG A 246 23.48 -11.27 23.29
CA ARG A 246 23.18 -12.69 22.95
C ARG A 246 21.71 -12.88 22.55
N ARG A 247 20.77 -12.23 23.23
CA ARG A 247 19.34 -12.27 22.89
C ARG A 247 19.03 -11.56 21.60
N PHE A 248 19.70 -10.43 21.34
CA PHE A 248 19.58 -9.72 20.07
C PHE A 248 20.13 -10.57 18.91
N ALA A 249 21.29 -11.21 19.08
CA ALA A 249 21.82 -12.16 18.09
C ALA A 249 20.86 -13.32 17.84
N LEU A 250 20.25 -13.89 18.88
CA LEU A 250 19.20 -14.90 18.73
C LEU A 250 18.01 -14.36 17.91
N ALA A 251 17.57 -13.12 18.16
CA ALA A 251 16.49 -12.52 17.40
C ALA A 251 16.85 -12.33 15.92
N LEU A 252 18.09 -11.97 15.60
CA LEU A 252 18.57 -11.88 14.20
C LEU A 252 18.59 -13.25 13.53
N ILE A 253 19.02 -14.30 14.24
CA ILE A 253 18.96 -15.68 13.73
C ILE A 253 17.50 -16.09 13.48
N CYS A 254 16.58 -15.80 14.42
CA CYS A 254 15.16 -16.07 14.23
C CYS A 254 14.57 -15.28 13.04
N ALA A 255 15.01 -14.04 12.84
CA ALA A 255 14.59 -13.23 11.69
C ALA A 255 15.07 -13.84 10.37
N LEU A 256 16.32 -14.24 10.30
CA LEU A 256 16.87 -14.90 9.11
C LEU A 256 16.14 -16.22 8.80
N LEU A 257 15.95 -17.05 9.81
CA LEU A 257 15.25 -18.33 9.63
C LEU A 257 13.79 -18.13 9.22
N ALA A 258 13.09 -17.17 9.81
CA ALA A 258 11.70 -16.85 9.44
C ALA A 258 11.62 -16.26 8.02
N PHE A 259 12.59 -15.42 7.62
CA PHE A 259 12.69 -14.92 6.26
C PHE A 259 12.90 -16.06 5.26
N ILE A 260 13.85 -16.95 5.51
CA ILE A 260 14.12 -18.10 4.63
C ILE A 260 12.92 -19.06 4.58
N ALA A 261 12.29 -19.34 5.72
CA ALA A 261 11.12 -20.22 5.76
C ALA A 261 9.93 -19.68 4.95
N ALA A 262 9.74 -18.35 4.95
CA ALA A 262 8.69 -17.67 4.19
C ALA A 262 9.14 -17.25 2.77
N ASN A 263 10.41 -17.41 2.43
CA ASN A 263 10.99 -17.13 1.12
C ASN A 263 12.12 -18.13 0.81
N PRO A 264 11.81 -19.44 0.66
CA PRO A 264 12.84 -20.48 0.55
C PRO A 264 13.73 -20.31 -0.69
N TYR A 265 13.19 -19.79 -1.77
CA TYR A 265 13.94 -19.57 -3.00
C TYR A 265 14.92 -18.38 -2.93
N ALA A 266 14.92 -17.61 -1.86
CA ALA A 266 16.02 -16.70 -1.58
C ALA A 266 17.36 -17.44 -1.35
N VAL A 267 17.30 -18.75 -1.05
CA VAL A 267 18.47 -19.63 -0.91
C VAL A 267 18.53 -20.64 -2.04
N LEU A 268 17.41 -21.28 -2.39
CA LEU A 268 17.34 -22.34 -3.40
C LEU A 268 17.59 -21.82 -4.82
N ASP A 269 17.24 -20.54 -5.09
CA ASP A 269 17.51 -19.84 -6.35
C ASP A 269 18.14 -18.48 -6.05
N PHE A 270 19.31 -18.52 -5.40
CA PHE A 270 20.00 -17.33 -4.91
C PHE A 270 20.36 -16.35 -6.03
N SER A 271 20.71 -16.86 -7.21
CA SER A 271 21.06 -16.01 -8.35
C SER A 271 19.88 -15.16 -8.84
N ALA A 272 18.70 -15.76 -8.99
CA ALA A 272 17.49 -15.03 -9.37
C ALA A 272 17.04 -14.06 -8.24
N PHE A 273 17.18 -14.49 -6.97
CA PHE A 273 16.91 -13.61 -5.83
C PHE A 273 17.80 -12.37 -5.84
N GLN A 274 19.13 -12.56 -6.00
CA GLN A 274 20.09 -11.45 -6.03
C GLN A 274 19.80 -10.49 -7.20
N ALA A 275 19.55 -11.04 -8.40
CA ALA A 275 19.20 -10.27 -9.58
C ALA A 275 17.90 -9.47 -9.38
N GLY A 276 16.87 -10.07 -8.77
CA GLY A 276 15.60 -9.41 -8.48
C GLY A 276 15.74 -8.25 -7.47
N VAL A 277 16.50 -8.48 -6.39
CA VAL A 277 16.79 -7.43 -5.39
C VAL A 277 17.61 -6.29 -6.01
N ALA A 278 18.63 -6.60 -6.82
CA ALA A 278 19.44 -5.60 -7.52
C ALA A 278 18.59 -4.78 -8.50
N THR A 279 17.68 -5.44 -9.24
CA THR A 279 16.73 -4.76 -10.12
C THR A 279 15.81 -3.84 -9.33
N GLN A 280 15.26 -4.28 -8.20
CA GLN A 280 14.41 -3.44 -7.34
C GLN A 280 15.17 -2.21 -6.82
N GLN A 281 16.42 -2.36 -6.41
CA GLN A 281 17.27 -1.26 -5.98
C GLN A 281 17.54 -0.28 -7.12
N SER A 282 17.86 -0.78 -8.31
CA SER A 282 18.05 0.04 -9.51
C SER A 282 16.79 0.83 -9.86
N LEU A 283 15.63 0.19 -9.87
CA LEU A 283 14.35 0.86 -10.15
C LEU A 283 14.02 1.94 -9.11
N ALA A 284 14.33 1.72 -7.85
CA ALA A 284 14.13 2.72 -6.79
C ALA A 284 15.14 3.87 -6.88
N GLY A 285 16.41 3.57 -7.24
CA GLY A 285 17.52 4.51 -7.31
C GLY A 285 17.63 5.31 -8.61
N GLY A 286 16.70 5.19 -9.57
CA GLY A 286 16.66 5.99 -10.81
C GLY A 286 16.99 5.23 -12.08
N GLY A 287 17.12 3.90 -12.03
CA GLY A 287 17.27 3.03 -13.22
C GLY A 287 16.00 2.88 -14.06
N ALA A 288 14.89 3.52 -13.66
CA ALA A 288 13.66 3.61 -14.43
C ALA A 288 13.37 5.06 -14.81
N PRO A 289 12.63 5.32 -15.91
CA PRO A 289 12.18 6.66 -16.25
C PRO A 289 11.40 7.29 -15.09
N ILE A 290 11.66 8.58 -14.83
CA ILE A 290 10.93 9.33 -13.80
C ILE A 290 9.45 9.35 -14.18
N LYS A 291 8.59 8.97 -13.23
CA LYS A 291 7.13 9.03 -13.44
C LYS A 291 6.68 10.46 -13.64
N LEU A 292 5.92 10.69 -14.69
CA LEU A 292 5.31 11.99 -14.93
C LEU A 292 4.14 12.20 -13.97
N GLY A 293 3.95 13.46 -13.56
CA GLY A 293 2.82 13.87 -12.72
C GLY A 293 2.97 13.57 -11.23
N THR A 294 4.21 13.36 -10.75
CA THR A 294 4.49 13.33 -9.32
C THR A 294 4.36 14.74 -8.71
N THR A 295 3.83 14.81 -7.48
CA THR A 295 3.54 16.09 -6.82
C THR A 295 4.75 16.79 -6.21
N SER A 296 5.91 16.13 -6.15
CA SER A 296 7.13 16.68 -5.54
C SER A 296 8.38 16.18 -6.27
N SER A 297 9.39 17.05 -6.35
CA SER A 297 10.75 16.70 -6.81
C SER A 297 11.62 16.12 -5.68
N SER A 298 11.21 16.26 -4.41
CA SER A 298 11.89 15.75 -3.23
C SER A 298 11.10 14.62 -2.60
N GLY A 299 11.68 13.43 -2.51
CA GLY A 299 11.04 12.28 -1.86
C GLY A 299 10.74 12.52 -0.38
N THR A 300 11.63 13.22 0.35
CA THR A 300 11.37 13.58 1.76
C THR A 300 10.16 14.50 1.88
N ALA A 301 10.07 15.56 1.06
CA ALA A 301 8.92 16.45 1.06
C ALA A 301 7.63 15.70 0.66
N TYR A 302 7.72 14.77 -0.31
CA TYR A 302 6.63 13.91 -0.71
C TYR A 302 6.12 13.05 0.45
N TYR A 303 6.99 12.40 1.22
CA TYR A 303 6.57 11.57 2.36
C TYR A 303 6.01 12.39 3.51
N LEU A 304 6.56 13.59 3.78
CA LEU A 304 5.97 14.51 4.76
C LEU A 304 4.58 14.97 4.33
N TRP A 305 4.39 15.27 3.05
CA TRP A 305 3.06 15.57 2.48
C TRP A 305 2.13 14.36 2.56
N THR A 306 2.61 13.15 2.32
CA THR A 306 1.83 11.92 2.39
C THR A 306 1.21 11.69 3.77
N PHE A 307 1.89 12.06 4.86
CA PHE A 307 1.31 11.98 6.20
C PHE A 307 0.04 12.82 6.34
N THR A 308 -0.06 13.96 5.68
CA THR A 308 -1.16 14.91 5.85
C THR A 308 -2.50 14.36 5.36
N TRP A 309 -2.47 13.48 4.37
CA TRP A 309 -3.65 12.83 3.81
C TRP A 309 -3.69 11.32 4.08
N GLY A 310 -2.57 10.64 4.12
CA GLY A 310 -2.50 9.20 4.36
C GLY A 310 -2.79 8.79 5.81
N LEU A 311 -2.36 9.61 6.78
CA LEU A 311 -2.64 9.44 8.20
C LEU A 311 -3.65 10.49 8.71
N GLY A 312 -3.54 11.72 8.23
CA GLY A 312 -4.33 12.89 8.60
C GLY A 312 -3.47 13.99 9.23
N TRP A 313 -3.88 15.25 9.06
CA TRP A 313 -3.16 16.42 9.59
C TRP A 313 -3.03 16.39 11.12
N ALA A 314 -4.14 16.22 11.82
CA ALA A 314 -4.15 16.26 13.28
C ALA A 314 -3.32 15.11 13.89
N PRO A 315 -3.45 13.84 13.47
CA PRO A 315 -2.58 12.79 13.97
C PRO A 315 -1.09 13.01 13.64
N SER A 316 -0.78 13.55 12.46
CA SER A 316 0.62 13.81 12.06
C SER A 316 1.28 14.87 12.92
N LEU A 317 0.59 15.99 13.17
CA LEU A 317 1.07 17.04 14.08
C LEU A 317 1.16 16.55 15.52
N ALA A 318 0.15 15.78 15.97
CA ALA A 318 0.16 15.19 17.31
C ALA A 318 1.29 14.17 17.51
N ALA A 319 1.69 13.44 16.45
CA ALA A 319 2.84 12.52 16.50
C ALA A 319 4.15 13.28 16.70
N VAL A 320 4.35 14.39 15.99
CA VAL A 320 5.51 15.28 16.21
C VAL A 320 5.49 15.82 17.65
N GLY A 321 4.34 16.30 18.12
CA GLY A 321 4.17 16.74 19.51
C GLY A 321 4.48 15.63 20.52
N GLY A 322 4.04 14.41 20.27
CA GLY A 322 4.33 13.23 21.08
C GLY A 322 5.82 12.89 21.10
N ALA A 323 6.49 12.95 19.96
CA ALA A 323 7.94 12.75 19.86
C ALA A 323 8.72 13.80 20.67
N VAL A 324 8.39 15.08 20.49
CA VAL A 324 9.00 16.18 21.26
C VAL A 324 8.74 16.00 22.76
N LEU A 325 7.53 15.60 23.13
CA LEU A 325 7.16 15.41 24.54
C LEU A 325 7.93 14.24 25.18
N LEU A 326 8.26 13.16 24.44
CA LEU A 326 9.16 12.11 24.95
C LEU A 326 10.53 12.66 25.30
N LEU A 327 11.09 13.54 24.47
CA LEU A 327 12.41 14.17 24.68
C LEU A 327 12.37 15.17 25.85
N VAL A 328 11.40 16.07 25.87
CA VAL A 328 11.23 17.09 26.93
C VAL A 328 11.00 16.45 28.29
N ARG A 329 10.22 15.38 28.35
CA ARG A 329 9.98 14.62 29.60
C ARG A 329 11.09 13.64 29.93
N ARG A 330 12.19 13.65 29.20
CA ARG A 330 13.35 12.78 29.36
C ARG A 330 12.99 11.27 29.36
N ARG A 331 11.95 10.88 28.63
CA ARG A 331 11.64 9.47 28.39
C ARG A 331 12.54 8.91 27.30
N LEU A 332 13.86 9.02 27.51
CA LEU A 332 14.88 8.77 26.50
C LEU A 332 14.83 7.34 25.97
N THR A 333 14.57 6.35 26.80
CA THR A 333 14.41 4.94 26.39
C THR A 333 13.31 4.78 25.34
N MET A 334 12.12 5.38 25.56
CA MET A 334 11.04 5.33 24.60
C MET A 334 11.38 6.10 23.31
N ALA A 335 12.03 7.26 23.45
CA ALA A 335 12.46 8.06 22.32
C ALA A 335 13.49 7.31 21.45
N LEU A 336 14.51 6.70 22.07
CA LEU A 336 15.54 5.92 21.39
C LEU A 336 14.97 4.70 20.65
N VAL A 337 13.91 4.09 21.13
CA VAL A 337 13.34 2.91 20.49
C VAL A 337 12.36 3.27 19.38
N LEU A 338 11.55 4.32 19.56
CA LEU A 338 10.44 4.61 18.65
C LEU A 338 10.78 5.63 17.56
N LEU A 339 11.74 6.56 17.77
CA LEU A 339 12.01 7.61 16.80
C LEU A 339 12.99 7.24 15.68
N PRO A 340 14.07 6.47 15.92
CA PRO A 340 15.07 6.24 14.88
C PRO A 340 14.52 5.50 13.66
N ALA A 341 13.64 4.52 13.84
CA ALA A 341 13.10 3.76 12.71
C ALA A 341 12.24 4.62 11.76
N PRO A 342 11.24 5.41 12.21
CA PRO A 342 10.54 6.34 11.34
C PRO A 342 11.45 7.37 10.68
N ILE A 343 12.41 7.94 11.41
CA ILE A 343 13.33 8.95 10.88
C ILE A 343 14.23 8.33 9.79
N ALA A 344 14.90 7.20 10.09
CA ALA A 344 15.74 6.50 9.13
C ALA A 344 14.95 6.06 7.90
N PHE A 345 13.70 5.61 8.10
CA PHE A 345 12.83 5.19 7.01
C PHE A 345 12.48 6.35 6.07
N ILE A 346 12.07 7.50 6.62
CA ILE A 346 11.72 8.68 5.83
C ILE A 346 12.94 9.20 5.08
N LEU A 347 14.11 9.24 5.72
CA LEU A 347 15.36 9.69 5.08
C LEU A 347 15.78 8.72 3.97
N TYR A 348 15.80 7.41 4.23
CA TYR A 348 16.16 6.40 3.24
C TYR A 348 15.20 6.38 2.05
N MET A 349 13.90 6.37 2.31
CA MET A 349 12.88 6.37 1.25
C MET A 349 12.82 7.71 0.52
N GLY A 350 13.10 8.81 1.23
CA GLY A 350 13.13 10.15 0.66
C GLY A 350 14.31 10.43 -0.27
N ASP A 351 15.38 9.65 -0.15
CA ASP A 351 16.56 9.70 -1.03
C ASP A 351 16.35 8.90 -2.33
N GLN A 352 15.32 8.05 -2.41
CA GLN A 352 15.03 7.31 -3.62
C GLN A 352 14.53 8.25 -4.73
N GLN A 353 14.72 7.83 -6.00
CA GLN A 353 14.21 8.56 -7.17
C GLN A 353 12.75 8.20 -7.49
N ARG A 354 12.26 7.08 -6.95
CA ARG A 354 10.90 6.60 -7.13
C ARG A 354 10.24 6.44 -5.77
N PHE A 355 9.07 7.05 -5.59
CA PHE A 355 8.34 7.01 -4.34
C PHE A 355 6.84 6.84 -4.55
N PHE A 356 6.18 6.21 -3.57
CA PHE A 356 4.74 5.95 -3.52
C PHE A 356 4.24 6.16 -2.09
N GLY A 357 3.06 6.73 -1.92
CA GLY A 357 2.48 6.97 -0.59
C GLY A 357 2.36 5.69 0.25
N ARG A 358 1.99 4.56 -0.38
CA ARG A 358 1.86 3.26 0.28
C ARG A 358 3.16 2.74 0.92
N TRP A 359 4.32 3.17 0.44
CA TRP A 359 5.60 2.72 0.98
C TRP A 359 5.84 3.22 2.40
N LEU A 360 5.15 4.29 2.82
CA LEU A 360 5.27 4.87 4.16
C LEU A 360 4.57 4.03 5.26
N MET A 361 3.67 3.12 4.90
CA MET A 361 2.81 2.41 5.84
C MET A 361 3.53 1.62 6.96
N PRO A 362 4.74 1.02 6.77
CA PRO A 362 5.40 0.27 7.84
C PRO A 362 5.65 1.07 9.13
N ILE A 363 5.77 2.40 9.04
CA ILE A 363 5.99 3.25 10.21
C ILE A 363 4.70 3.83 10.82
N PHE A 364 3.55 3.68 10.17
CA PHE A 364 2.26 4.21 10.65
C PHE A 364 1.86 3.72 12.04
N PRO A 365 2.06 2.46 12.44
CA PRO A 365 1.75 2.00 13.80
C PRO A 365 2.50 2.80 14.88
N ILE A 366 3.80 3.07 14.68
CA ILE A 366 4.61 3.85 15.61
C ILE A 366 4.12 5.29 15.64
N VAL A 367 3.91 5.91 14.47
CA VAL A 367 3.46 7.30 14.36
C VAL A 367 2.07 7.48 14.99
N SER A 368 1.15 6.52 14.83
CA SER A 368 -0.18 6.53 15.45
C SER A 368 -0.11 6.44 16.98
N LEU A 369 0.80 5.62 17.52
CA LEU A 369 1.02 5.54 18.97
C LEU A 369 1.65 6.82 19.54
N LEU A 370 2.58 7.45 18.81
CA LEU A 370 3.14 8.75 19.18
C LEU A 370 2.07 9.85 19.16
N ALA A 371 1.20 9.85 18.14
CA ALA A 371 0.07 10.78 18.05
C ALA A 371 -0.88 10.61 19.25
N ALA A 372 -1.24 9.38 19.57
CA ALA A 372 -2.08 9.09 20.73
C ALA A 372 -1.43 9.50 22.05
N TYR A 373 -0.12 9.26 22.21
CA TYR A 373 0.63 9.69 23.38
C TYR A 373 0.60 11.20 23.52
N GLY A 374 0.94 11.95 22.47
CA GLY A 374 0.90 13.42 22.49
C GLY A 374 -0.48 13.96 22.81
N THR A 375 -1.52 13.40 22.19
CA THR A 375 -2.92 13.79 22.40
C THR A 375 -3.38 13.55 23.83
N VAL A 376 -3.15 12.35 24.38
CA VAL A 376 -3.58 12.03 25.75
C VAL A 376 -2.86 12.89 26.78
N GLU A 377 -1.57 13.15 26.59
CA GLU A 377 -0.82 14.03 27.50
C GLU A 377 -1.25 15.49 27.39
N PHE A 378 -1.61 15.96 26.19
CA PHE A 378 -2.20 17.28 25.97
C PHE A 378 -3.57 17.40 26.67
N VAL A 379 -4.44 16.41 26.52
CA VAL A 379 -5.74 16.36 27.23
C VAL A 379 -5.53 16.38 28.75
N ARG A 380 -4.60 15.59 29.27
CA ARG A 380 -4.26 15.60 30.71
C ARG A 380 -3.78 16.97 31.20
N TRP A 381 -2.97 17.65 30.37
CA TRP A 381 -2.54 19.03 30.68
C TRP A 381 -3.71 20.00 30.69
N LEU A 382 -4.61 19.94 29.69
CA LEU A 382 -5.80 20.80 29.60
C LEU A 382 -6.73 20.63 30.82
N VAL A 383 -6.99 19.38 31.20
CA VAL A 383 -7.83 19.06 32.37
C VAL A 383 -7.22 19.62 33.65
N ARG A 384 -5.90 19.48 33.82
CA ARG A 384 -5.22 19.94 35.05
C ARG A 384 -5.05 21.44 35.14
N THR A 385 -4.77 22.14 34.04
CA THR A 385 -4.42 23.57 34.06
C THR A 385 -5.59 24.49 33.74
N ARG A 386 -6.52 24.01 32.87
CA ARG A 386 -7.68 24.79 32.41
C ARG A 386 -8.99 24.30 32.99
N GLN A 387 -8.95 23.28 33.84
CA GLN A 387 -10.12 22.67 34.49
C GLN A 387 -11.24 22.24 33.51
N VAL A 388 -10.88 21.95 32.27
CA VAL A 388 -11.82 21.44 31.25
C VAL A 388 -12.30 20.06 31.68
N PRO A 389 -13.61 19.75 31.64
CA PRO A 389 -14.09 18.40 31.95
C PRO A 389 -13.43 17.35 31.09
N VAL A 390 -12.95 16.27 31.69
CA VAL A 390 -12.20 15.21 31.00
C VAL A 390 -12.98 14.58 29.85
N ILE A 391 -14.30 14.46 30.00
CA ILE A 391 -15.18 13.92 28.96
C ILE A 391 -15.17 14.83 27.73
N VAL A 392 -15.33 16.15 27.95
CA VAL A 392 -15.36 17.14 26.87
C VAL A 392 -14.02 17.17 26.13
N ALA A 393 -12.91 17.30 26.88
CA ALA A 393 -11.57 17.32 26.28
C ALA A 393 -11.22 16.01 25.55
N GLY A 394 -11.58 14.87 26.13
CA GLY A 394 -11.34 13.55 25.54
C GLY A 394 -12.17 13.31 24.29
N THR A 395 -13.46 13.66 24.31
CA THR A 395 -14.33 13.52 23.12
C THR A 395 -13.86 14.43 21.99
N LEU A 396 -13.59 15.70 22.27
CA LEU A 396 -13.10 16.64 21.26
C LEU A 396 -11.78 16.18 20.66
N ALA A 397 -10.83 15.76 21.49
CA ALA A 397 -9.55 15.22 21.03
C ALA A 397 -9.74 13.97 20.13
N THR A 398 -10.64 13.08 20.51
CA THR A 398 -10.95 11.88 19.70
C THR A 398 -11.56 12.26 18.35
N VAL A 399 -12.52 13.18 18.32
CA VAL A 399 -13.14 13.68 17.08
C VAL A 399 -12.09 14.33 16.19
N VAL A 400 -11.21 15.16 16.73
CA VAL A 400 -10.14 15.82 15.97
C VAL A 400 -9.15 14.79 15.41
N MET A 401 -8.77 13.79 16.20
CA MET A 401 -7.80 12.77 15.78
C MET A 401 -8.36 11.79 14.72
N LEU A 402 -9.63 11.43 14.80
CA LEU A 402 -10.24 10.43 13.93
C LEU A 402 -11.06 11.05 12.78
N GLY A 403 -11.48 12.29 12.90
CA GLY A 403 -12.48 12.91 12.02
C GLY A 403 -12.08 12.95 10.55
N GLN A 404 -10.87 13.43 10.23
CA GLN A 404 -10.39 13.46 8.85
C GLN A 404 -10.28 12.03 8.28
N GLY A 405 -9.60 11.12 8.98
CA GLY A 405 -9.40 9.75 8.53
C GLY A 405 -10.74 9.05 8.28
N LEU A 406 -11.65 9.11 9.25
CA LEU A 406 -12.96 8.47 9.13
C LEU A 406 -13.80 9.06 7.98
N ALA A 407 -13.83 10.38 7.85
CA ALA A 407 -14.56 11.05 6.77
C ALA A 407 -14.04 10.66 5.39
N THR A 408 -12.70 10.66 5.20
CA THR A 408 -12.08 10.31 3.93
C THR A 408 -12.25 8.82 3.60
N VAL A 409 -12.12 7.93 4.59
CA VAL A 409 -12.33 6.49 4.41
C VAL A 409 -13.78 6.21 4.03
N ILE A 410 -14.77 6.72 4.76
CA ILE A 410 -16.20 6.52 4.44
C ILE A 410 -16.53 7.06 3.04
N HIS A 411 -15.98 8.23 2.67
CA HIS A 411 -16.17 8.77 1.32
C HIS A 411 -15.58 7.82 0.28
N ASN A 412 -14.33 7.40 0.46
CA ASN A 412 -13.63 6.52 -0.48
C ASN A 412 -14.31 5.16 -0.61
N ASP A 413 -14.75 4.53 0.48
CA ASP A 413 -15.47 3.25 0.45
C ASP A 413 -16.78 3.38 -0.34
N ARG A 414 -17.49 4.52 -0.23
CA ARG A 414 -18.66 4.82 -1.08
C ARG A 414 -18.29 4.96 -2.55
N VAL A 415 -17.12 5.55 -2.84
CA VAL A 415 -16.58 5.65 -4.21
C VAL A 415 -16.29 4.24 -4.73
N LEU A 416 -15.54 3.42 -3.98
CA LEU A 416 -15.14 2.06 -4.38
C LEU A 416 -16.34 1.10 -4.55
N ALA A 417 -17.44 1.34 -3.86
CA ALA A 417 -18.66 0.56 -4.00
C ALA A 417 -19.44 0.84 -5.30
N ARG A 418 -19.07 1.86 -6.06
CA ARG A 418 -19.72 2.22 -7.33
C ARG A 418 -19.03 1.58 -8.55
N PRO A 419 -19.74 1.44 -9.68
CA PRO A 419 -19.12 0.96 -10.92
C PRO A 419 -17.94 1.82 -11.35
N ASP A 420 -16.83 1.16 -11.67
CA ASP A 420 -15.61 1.80 -12.21
C ASP A 420 -15.87 2.37 -13.61
N THR A 421 -15.30 3.54 -13.90
CA THR A 421 -15.45 4.20 -15.21
C THR A 421 -15.00 3.31 -16.37
N ARG A 422 -13.95 2.49 -16.15
CA ARG A 422 -13.44 1.55 -17.14
C ARG A 422 -14.43 0.43 -17.43
N ASN A 423 -15.15 -0.07 -16.42
CA ASN A 423 -16.20 -1.06 -16.62
C ASN A 423 -17.38 -0.47 -17.40
N LEU A 424 -17.77 0.79 -17.12
CA LEU A 424 -18.81 1.50 -17.86
C LEU A 424 -18.41 1.74 -19.32
N ALA A 425 -17.16 2.16 -19.56
CA ALA A 425 -16.63 2.35 -20.91
C ALA A 425 -16.63 1.02 -21.70
N ARG A 426 -16.21 -0.09 -21.06
CA ARG A 426 -16.27 -1.41 -21.69
C ARG A 426 -17.70 -1.83 -22.01
N GLN A 427 -18.63 -1.64 -21.10
CA GLN A 427 -20.03 -1.97 -21.33
C GLN A 427 -20.60 -1.20 -22.55
N TRP A 428 -20.25 0.08 -22.67
CA TRP A 428 -20.63 0.87 -23.83
C TRP A 428 -19.96 0.33 -25.12
N MET A 429 -18.68 0.02 -25.09
CA MET A 429 -17.94 -0.53 -26.25
C MET A 429 -18.53 -1.88 -26.70
N VAL A 430 -18.91 -2.76 -25.80
CA VAL A 430 -19.53 -4.05 -26.13
C VAL A 430 -20.82 -3.86 -26.93
N ALA A 431 -21.58 -2.83 -26.61
CA ALA A 431 -22.85 -2.51 -27.28
C ALA A 431 -22.68 -1.76 -28.62
N HIS A 432 -21.59 -1.01 -28.81
CA HIS A 432 -21.46 -0.07 -29.94
C HIS A 432 -20.26 -0.35 -30.87
N VAL A 433 -19.25 -1.11 -30.43
CA VAL A 433 -18.09 -1.44 -31.23
C VAL A 433 -18.17 -2.89 -31.68
N PRO A 434 -18.22 -3.17 -33.00
CA PRO A 434 -18.33 -4.54 -33.51
C PRO A 434 -17.23 -5.47 -32.96
N ALA A 435 -17.59 -6.75 -32.78
CA ALA A 435 -16.58 -7.76 -32.51
C ALA A 435 -15.61 -7.85 -33.71
N GLY A 436 -14.32 -8.08 -33.43
CA GLY A 436 -13.27 -8.09 -34.44
C GLY A 436 -12.77 -6.72 -34.88
N ALA A 437 -13.42 -5.63 -34.42
CA ALA A 437 -12.97 -4.27 -34.74
C ALA A 437 -11.54 -4.01 -34.24
N LYS A 438 -10.79 -3.23 -35.00
CA LYS A 438 -9.45 -2.78 -34.63
C LYS A 438 -9.56 -1.54 -33.72
N VAL A 439 -8.94 -1.63 -32.54
CA VAL A 439 -9.03 -0.62 -31.50
C VAL A 439 -7.65 -0.26 -30.95
N VAL A 440 -7.46 1.00 -30.61
CA VAL A 440 -6.35 1.50 -29.81
C VAL A 440 -6.84 1.65 -28.38
N ILE A 441 -6.20 1.01 -27.44
CA ILE A 441 -6.52 1.13 -26.01
C ILE A 441 -5.24 1.51 -25.30
N GLU A 442 -5.18 2.70 -24.73
CA GLU A 442 -4.07 3.12 -23.88
C GLU A 442 -3.92 2.18 -22.67
N PRO A 443 -2.76 2.12 -22.00
CA PRO A 443 -2.55 1.27 -20.83
C PRO A 443 -3.31 1.77 -19.59
N VAL A 444 -4.58 2.14 -19.75
CA VAL A 444 -5.55 2.48 -18.68
C VAL A 444 -6.24 1.24 -18.13
N VAL A 445 -6.20 0.14 -18.89
CA VAL A 445 -6.82 -1.14 -18.60
C VAL A 445 -5.85 -2.27 -18.93
N GLU A 446 -6.02 -3.39 -18.27
CA GLU A 446 -5.27 -4.60 -18.57
C GLU A 446 -5.75 -5.31 -19.86
N ASP A 447 -4.92 -6.21 -20.37
CA ASP A 447 -5.16 -6.87 -21.67
C ASP A 447 -6.49 -7.63 -21.73
N ASN A 448 -6.88 -8.30 -20.65
CA ASN A 448 -8.12 -9.06 -20.57
C ASN A 448 -9.39 -8.20 -20.70
N TRP A 449 -9.30 -6.90 -20.54
CA TRP A 449 -10.42 -5.98 -20.76
C TRP A 449 -10.96 -6.01 -22.19
N ALA A 450 -10.10 -6.35 -23.17
CA ALA A 450 -10.50 -6.49 -24.57
C ALA A 450 -11.00 -7.90 -24.94
N THR A 451 -11.12 -8.83 -23.99
CA THR A 451 -11.57 -10.21 -24.21
C THR A 451 -12.98 -10.43 -23.69
N ASP A 452 -13.72 -11.36 -24.29
CA ASP A 452 -15.03 -11.82 -23.80
C ASP A 452 -14.90 -13.00 -22.82
N VAL A 453 -13.78 -13.68 -22.83
CA VAL A 453 -13.48 -14.83 -21.97
C VAL A 453 -12.77 -14.30 -20.74
N GLY A 454 -12.98 -14.91 -19.58
CA GLY A 454 -12.29 -14.58 -18.35
C GLY A 454 -10.77 -14.59 -18.50
N ARG A 455 -10.04 -14.25 -17.45
CA ARG A 455 -8.59 -14.09 -17.49
C ARG A 455 -7.88 -15.38 -17.87
N SER A 456 -7.00 -15.32 -18.84
CA SER A 456 -6.08 -16.40 -19.12
C SER A 456 -4.83 -16.25 -18.24
N LEU A 457 -4.35 -17.36 -17.66
CA LEU A 457 -3.04 -17.41 -17.00
C LEU A 457 -1.88 -17.28 -18.02
N ARG A 458 -2.17 -17.55 -19.28
CA ARG A 458 -1.25 -17.33 -20.40
C ARG A 458 -1.70 -16.09 -21.16
N TRP A 459 -0.77 -15.24 -21.55
CA TRP A 459 -0.96 -14.06 -22.39
C TRP A 459 -1.36 -14.47 -23.82
N THR A 460 -2.51 -15.15 -23.97
CA THR A 460 -3.00 -15.59 -25.27
C THR A 460 -4.04 -14.61 -25.78
N THR A 461 -3.94 -14.28 -27.06
CA THR A 461 -4.93 -13.47 -27.79
C THR A 461 -6.21 -14.24 -28.13
N SER A 462 -6.32 -15.50 -27.74
CA SER A 462 -7.51 -16.32 -27.98
C SER A 462 -8.68 -15.79 -27.15
N GLY A 463 -9.80 -15.51 -27.80
CA GLY A 463 -11.00 -14.93 -27.18
C GLY A 463 -11.02 -13.39 -27.15
N ALA A 464 -10.10 -12.70 -27.80
CA ALA A 464 -10.11 -11.26 -27.95
C ALA A 464 -11.35 -10.82 -28.73
N ARG A 465 -12.17 -9.95 -28.11
CA ARG A 465 -13.35 -9.34 -28.75
C ARG A 465 -12.92 -8.33 -29.81
N TRP A 466 -11.82 -7.58 -29.53
CA TRP A 466 -11.28 -6.57 -30.42
C TRP A 466 -9.79 -6.81 -30.69
N GLN A 467 -9.35 -6.44 -31.88
CA GLN A 467 -7.94 -6.47 -32.25
C GLN A 467 -7.27 -5.20 -31.73
N ARG A 468 -6.38 -5.33 -30.74
CA ARG A 468 -5.69 -4.21 -30.12
C ARG A 468 -4.48 -3.78 -30.94
N PHE A 469 -4.28 -2.46 -31.06
CA PHE A 469 -2.99 -1.92 -31.45
C PHE A 469 -1.94 -2.23 -30.37
N PRO A 470 -0.71 -2.66 -30.74
CA PRO A 470 0.32 -3.05 -29.78
C PRO A 470 0.94 -1.82 -29.10
N THR A 471 0.24 -1.22 -28.14
CA THR A 471 0.70 -0.04 -27.38
C THR A 471 1.87 -0.36 -26.43
N TRP A 472 2.20 -1.62 -26.22
CA TRP A 472 3.37 -2.10 -25.47
C TRP A 472 4.65 -2.18 -26.29
N GLU A 473 4.62 -1.85 -27.59
CA GLU A 473 5.77 -1.77 -28.47
C GLU A 473 5.89 -0.39 -29.07
N THR A 474 7.12 0.06 -29.25
CA THR A 474 7.43 1.34 -29.90
C THR A 474 8.71 1.23 -30.72
N ASN A 475 8.76 1.99 -31.79
CA ASN A 475 9.98 2.24 -32.57
C ASN A 475 10.75 3.48 -32.11
N ILE A 476 10.48 3.95 -30.88
CA ILE A 476 11.08 5.13 -30.29
C ILE A 476 12.00 4.74 -29.17
N ALA A 477 13.23 5.23 -29.21
CA ALA A 477 14.22 5.08 -28.16
C ALA A 477 13.82 5.87 -26.89
N PRO A 478 14.35 5.54 -25.69
CA PRO A 478 14.05 6.25 -24.46
C PRO A 478 14.38 7.77 -24.52
N ASP A 479 15.31 8.18 -25.36
CA ASP A 479 15.67 9.59 -25.60
C ASP A 479 14.69 10.32 -26.56
N GLY A 480 13.65 9.62 -27.03
CA GLY A 480 12.62 10.18 -27.91
C GLY A 480 12.97 10.13 -29.41
N LYS A 481 14.12 9.57 -29.81
CA LYS A 481 14.51 9.44 -31.21
C LYS A 481 13.93 8.18 -31.84
N PRO A 482 13.67 8.16 -33.16
CA PRO A 482 13.31 6.92 -33.86
C PRO A 482 14.43 5.88 -33.77
N LEU A 483 14.03 4.63 -33.55
CA LEU A 483 14.91 3.48 -33.71
C LEU A 483 15.17 3.21 -35.19
N PRO A 484 16.24 2.48 -35.55
CA PRO A 484 16.47 1.99 -36.91
C PRO A 484 15.23 1.31 -37.50
N ALA A 485 15.10 1.35 -38.83
CA ALA A 485 13.94 0.78 -39.51
C ALA A 485 13.82 -0.72 -39.22
N GLY A 486 12.65 -1.14 -38.74
CA GLY A 486 12.36 -2.54 -38.39
C GLY A 486 12.70 -2.91 -36.94
N GLU A 487 13.33 -2.03 -36.16
CA GLU A 487 13.58 -2.25 -34.74
C GLU A 487 12.42 -1.75 -33.89
N HIS A 488 12.04 -2.55 -32.89
CA HIS A 488 11.03 -2.25 -31.89
C HIS A 488 11.57 -2.59 -30.50
N ARG A 489 11.09 -1.86 -29.50
CA ARG A 489 11.33 -2.16 -28.08
C ARG A 489 10.04 -2.20 -27.29
N PHE A 490 10.06 -2.92 -26.18
CA PHE A 490 8.96 -2.89 -25.24
C PHE A 490 8.87 -1.54 -24.53
N VAL A 491 7.62 -1.08 -24.35
CA VAL A 491 7.29 0.15 -23.62
C VAL A 491 7.01 -0.21 -22.17
N VAL A 492 7.77 0.37 -21.26
CA VAL A 492 7.44 0.34 -19.83
C VAL A 492 6.26 1.28 -19.60
N VAL A 493 5.28 0.85 -18.78
CA VAL A 493 4.07 1.64 -18.51
C VAL A 493 4.38 3.07 -18.01
N ASP A 494 5.49 3.24 -17.31
CA ASP A 494 5.92 4.53 -16.76
C ASP A 494 6.49 5.50 -17.83
N GLU A 495 6.70 5.04 -19.06
CA GLU A 495 7.22 5.87 -20.16
C GLU A 495 6.26 5.98 -21.36
N TYR A 496 5.07 5.38 -21.28
CA TYR A 496 4.11 5.35 -22.39
C TYR A 496 3.85 6.73 -23.00
N GLU A 497 3.71 7.74 -22.17
CA GLU A 497 3.44 9.11 -22.59
C GLU A 497 4.55 9.69 -23.48
N ARG A 498 5.80 9.21 -23.33
CA ARG A 498 6.95 9.64 -24.16
C ARG A 498 6.97 8.98 -25.55
N THR A 499 6.16 7.95 -25.75
CA THR A 499 6.04 7.26 -27.06
C THR A 499 4.94 7.86 -27.94
N LEU A 500 4.04 8.66 -27.37
CA LEU A 500 2.94 9.27 -28.09
C LEU A 500 3.42 10.40 -28.99
N ARG A 501 2.90 10.43 -30.23
CA ARG A 501 3.14 11.45 -31.22
C ARG A 501 2.00 11.52 -32.24
N PRO A 502 1.77 12.70 -32.87
CA PRO A 502 0.66 12.90 -33.81
C PRO A 502 0.61 11.89 -34.97
N GLU A 503 1.76 11.45 -35.47
CA GLU A 503 1.90 10.54 -36.63
C GLU A 503 1.27 9.16 -36.37
N LEU A 504 1.12 8.77 -35.08
CA LEU A 504 0.41 7.53 -34.73
C LEU A 504 -1.04 7.53 -35.21
N LEU A 505 -1.68 8.70 -35.27
CA LEU A 505 -3.07 8.82 -35.74
C LEU A 505 -3.19 8.50 -37.24
N ASP A 506 -2.17 8.83 -38.05
CA ASP A 506 -2.10 8.45 -39.46
C ASP A 506 -1.89 6.95 -39.60
N GLN A 507 -1.01 6.39 -38.80
CA GLN A 507 -0.78 4.94 -38.74
C GLN A 507 -2.05 4.20 -38.33
N TYR A 508 -2.78 4.64 -37.31
CA TYR A 508 -4.04 4.05 -36.90
C TYR A 508 -5.06 4.06 -38.03
N ALA A 509 -5.27 5.21 -38.66
CA ALA A 509 -6.21 5.36 -39.76
C ALA A 509 -5.82 4.51 -40.98
N ALA A 510 -4.54 4.44 -41.34
CA ALA A 510 -4.04 3.62 -42.45
C ALA A 510 -4.20 2.12 -42.20
N GLN A 511 -4.05 1.67 -40.97
CA GLN A 511 -4.18 0.27 -40.57
C GLN A 511 -5.62 -0.14 -40.19
N GLY A 512 -6.56 0.82 -40.10
CA GLY A 512 -7.97 0.61 -39.77
C GLY A 512 -8.27 0.50 -38.27
N TYR A 513 -7.39 1.00 -37.39
CA TYR A 513 -7.65 1.16 -35.96
C TYR A 513 -8.49 2.42 -35.73
N CYS A 514 -9.78 2.29 -35.95
CA CYS A 514 -10.67 3.45 -35.98
C CYS A 514 -11.22 3.90 -34.63
N TRP A 515 -11.05 3.10 -33.61
CA TRP A 515 -11.52 3.39 -32.25
C TRP A 515 -10.33 3.61 -31.32
N VAL A 516 -10.30 4.77 -30.67
CA VAL A 516 -9.20 5.14 -29.76
C VAL A 516 -9.78 5.40 -28.38
N VAL A 517 -9.35 4.60 -27.40
CA VAL A 517 -9.73 4.70 -25.98
C VAL A 517 -8.58 5.34 -25.23
N ILE A 518 -8.82 6.52 -24.66
CA ILE A 518 -7.85 7.26 -23.86
C ILE A 518 -8.34 7.43 -22.43
N GLY A 519 -7.39 7.60 -21.50
CA GLY A 519 -7.66 7.82 -20.09
C GLY A 519 -6.96 9.04 -19.50
N SER A 520 -7.63 9.70 -18.55
CA SER A 520 -7.06 10.87 -17.87
C SER A 520 -5.79 10.56 -17.06
N LEU A 521 -5.49 9.28 -16.79
CA LEU A 521 -4.25 8.92 -16.10
C LEU A 521 -3.04 9.20 -17.00
N GLN A 522 -3.03 8.72 -18.24
CA GLN A 522 -1.95 8.93 -19.20
C GLN A 522 -1.93 10.36 -19.73
N ALA A 523 -3.08 10.88 -20.13
CA ALA A 523 -3.20 12.26 -20.54
C ALA A 523 -2.79 13.23 -19.42
N GLY A 524 -3.26 13.01 -18.20
CA GLY A 524 -2.94 13.84 -17.04
C GLY A 524 -1.44 13.88 -16.72
N ARG A 525 -0.74 12.75 -16.84
CA ARG A 525 0.73 12.69 -16.71
C ARG A 525 1.43 13.59 -17.73
N SER A 526 0.98 13.54 -18.99
CA SER A 526 1.53 14.37 -20.08
C SER A 526 1.31 15.85 -19.82
N PHE A 527 0.08 16.23 -19.47
CA PHE A 527 -0.29 17.63 -19.20
C PHE A 527 0.32 18.18 -17.91
N ALA A 528 0.61 17.33 -16.91
CA ALA A 528 1.29 17.76 -15.68
C ALA A 528 2.75 18.16 -15.93
N GLN A 529 3.41 17.57 -16.94
CA GLN A 529 4.81 17.86 -17.29
C GLN A 529 5.00 18.07 -18.79
N PRO A 530 4.43 19.18 -19.36
CA PRO A 530 4.37 19.40 -20.80
C PRO A 530 5.74 19.52 -21.46
N LYS A 531 6.75 19.98 -20.74
CA LYS A 531 8.13 20.07 -21.24
C LYS A 531 8.80 18.72 -21.49
N ILE A 532 8.33 17.68 -20.80
CA ILE A 532 8.92 16.32 -20.93
C ILE A 532 8.18 15.51 -22.01
N ALA A 533 6.88 15.72 -22.18
CA ALA A 533 6.07 14.99 -23.14
C ALA A 533 5.31 15.91 -24.12
N PRO A 534 5.97 16.85 -24.84
CA PRO A 534 5.29 17.80 -25.73
C PRO A 534 4.58 17.12 -26.90
N GLN A 535 5.13 16.00 -27.40
CA GLN A 535 4.53 15.24 -28.49
C GLN A 535 3.24 14.54 -28.07
N ALA A 536 3.14 14.06 -26.81
CA ALA A 536 1.90 13.50 -26.29
C ALA A 536 0.79 14.55 -26.23
N ILE A 537 1.09 15.78 -25.84
CA ILE A 537 0.12 16.88 -25.84
C ILE A 537 -0.37 17.18 -27.27
N ALA A 538 0.55 17.23 -28.25
CA ALA A 538 0.21 17.39 -29.65
C ALA A 538 -0.65 16.22 -30.17
N TYR A 539 -0.35 14.97 -29.75
CA TYR A 539 -1.14 13.79 -30.05
C TYR A 539 -2.60 13.93 -29.56
N TYR A 540 -2.79 14.27 -28.28
CA TYR A 540 -4.15 14.42 -27.73
C TYR A 540 -4.93 15.57 -28.38
N ALA A 541 -4.25 16.68 -28.67
CA ALA A 541 -4.87 17.81 -29.38
C ALA A 541 -5.31 17.40 -30.79
N GLN A 542 -4.45 16.72 -31.55
CA GLN A 542 -4.81 16.20 -32.88
C GLN A 542 -5.88 15.13 -32.85
N LEU A 543 -5.86 14.24 -31.85
CA LEU A 543 -6.92 13.23 -31.67
C LEU A 543 -8.28 13.89 -31.50
N ALA A 544 -8.38 14.96 -30.72
CA ALA A 544 -9.62 15.72 -30.54
C ALA A 544 -10.11 16.38 -31.83
N ASN A 545 -9.20 16.80 -32.71
CA ASN A 545 -9.54 17.44 -34.01
C ASN A 545 -9.88 16.39 -35.09
N ARG A 546 -9.24 15.23 -35.12
CA ARG A 546 -9.35 14.22 -36.17
C ARG A 546 -10.33 13.08 -35.80
N GLY A 547 -10.72 12.98 -34.54
CA GLY A 547 -11.65 11.98 -34.03
C GLY A 547 -12.94 12.62 -33.56
N LYS A 548 -14.07 11.95 -33.82
CA LYS A 548 -15.34 12.27 -33.19
C LYS A 548 -15.39 11.63 -31.82
N LEU A 549 -15.55 12.41 -30.74
CA LEU A 549 -15.86 11.89 -29.42
C LEU A 549 -17.21 11.20 -29.46
N VAL A 550 -17.25 9.91 -29.20
CA VAL A 550 -18.46 9.07 -29.27
C VAL A 550 -18.93 8.58 -27.93
N TYR A 551 -18.06 8.53 -26.94
CA TYR A 551 -18.40 8.21 -25.56
C TYR A 551 -17.44 8.89 -24.59
N HIS A 552 -17.99 9.32 -23.47
CA HIS A 552 -17.22 9.92 -22.38
C HIS A 552 -17.84 9.53 -21.06
N VAL A 553 -16.99 9.16 -20.09
CA VAL A 553 -17.40 8.90 -18.71
C VAL A 553 -16.37 9.49 -17.75
N SER A 554 -16.87 10.25 -16.78
CA SER A 554 -16.06 10.92 -15.76
C SER A 554 -16.18 10.21 -14.40
N PRO A 555 -15.10 10.15 -13.60
CA PRO A 555 -15.17 9.70 -12.21
C PRO A 555 -15.80 10.75 -11.30
N PHE A 556 -15.92 12.01 -11.75
CA PHE A 556 -16.49 13.11 -10.98
C PHE A 556 -18.02 13.18 -11.18
N SER A 557 -18.75 13.71 -10.20
CA SER A 557 -20.17 14.02 -10.40
C SER A 557 -20.31 15.30 -11.25
N GLY A 558 -21.43 15.46 -11.96
CA GLY A 558 -21.68 16.65 -12.80
C GLY A 558 -21.65 17.99 -12.07
N THR A 559 -21.63 17.98 -10.72
CA THR A 559 -21.52 19.17 -9.86
C THR A 559 -20.10 19.42 -9.37
N HIS A 560 -19.15 18.52 -9.64
CA HIS A 560 -17.77 18.64 -9.18
C HIS A 560 -16.83 18.92 -10.35
N HIS A 561 -15.95 19.91 -10.17
CA HIS A 561 -14.86 20.18 -11.11
C HIS A 561 -13.81 19.08 -11.01
N ALA A 562 -13.17 18.77 -12.14
CA ALA A 562 -12.01 17.90 -12.18
C ALA A 562 -10.91 18.41 -11.22
N VAL A 563 -10.30 17.51 -10.47
CA VAL A 563 -9.17 17.86 -9.61
C VAL A 563 -7.89 17.97 -10.44
N PRO A 564 -6.94 18.84 -10.05
CA PRO A 564 -5.61 18.82 -10.65
C PRO A 564 -5.00 17.43 -10.60
N PHE A 565 -4.32 17.04 -11.66
CA PHE A 565 -3.72 15.73 -11.73
C PHE A 565 -2.70 15.54 -10.60
N SER A 566 -2.84 14.45 -9.85
CA SER A 566 -1.87 13.92 -8.90
C SER A 566 -1.78 12.42 -9.13
N PHE A 567 -0.56 11.91 -9.28
CA PHE A 567 -0.34 10.49 -9.54
C PHE A 567 -1.03 9.62 -8.48
N ASP A 568 -0.76 9.88 -7.19
CA ASP A 568 -1.31 9.07 -6.10
C ASP A 568 -2.84 9.20 -6.02
N TRP A 569 -3.36 10.44 -6.01
CA TRP A 569 -4.79 10.70 -5.85
C TRP A 569 -5.64 10.20 -7.02
N SER A 570 -5.06 10.10 -8.21
CA SER A 570 -5.75 9.52 -9.37
C SER A 570 -5.86 7.99 -9.31
N ILE A 571 -5.03 7.34 -8.48
CA ILE A 571 -5.04 5.89 -8.27
C ILE A 571 -5.90 5.51 -7.07
N ASP A 572 -5.84 6.26 -5.99
CA ASP A 572 -6.53 5.95 -4.74
C ASP A 572 -7.82 6.76 -4.52
N TYR A 573 -8.16 7.65 -5.45
CA TYR A 573 -9.40 8.45 -5.45
C TYR A 573 -9.62 9.23 -4.15
N TYR A 574 -8.54 9.73 -3.55
CA TYR A 574 -8.56 10.42 -2.26
C TYR A 574 -9.42 11.69 -2.24
N PRO A 575 -9.37 12.60 -3.26
CA PRO A 575 -10.16 13.82 -3.25
C PRO A 575 -11.67 13.58 -3.20
N ALA A 576 -12.37 14.40 -2.39
CA ALA A 576 -13.82 14.31 -2.19
C ALA A 576 -14.66 14.56 -3.46
N GLN A 577 -14.04 15.07 -4.52
CA GLN A 577 -14.65 15.27 -5.84
C GLN A 577 -14.93 13.96 -6.58
N TYR A 578 -14.20 12.88 -6.27
CA TYR A 578 -14.46 11.58 -6.87
C TYR A 578 -15.83 11.04 -6.44
N ALA A 579 -16.62 10.63 -7.42
CA ALA A 579 -17.93 10.02 -7.23
C ALA A 579 -17.93 8.51 -7.52
N ARG A 580 -16.94 8.02 -8.27
CA ARG A 580 -16.73 6.60 -8.59
C ARG A 580 -15.26 6.32 -8.86
N PRO A 581 -14.79 5.05 -8.81
CA PRO A 581 -13.42 4.72 -9.13
C PRO A 581 -13.15 4.77 -10.63
N GLY A 582 -11.88 4.86 -10.98
CA GLY A 582 -11.38 4.89 -12.34
C GLY A 582 -10.99 6.29 -12.82
N PRO A 583 -10.23 6.37 -13.91
CA PRO A 583 -9.90 7.62 -14.57
C PRO A 583 -11.10 8.10 -15.41
N GLU A 584 -11.07 9.34 -15.85
CA GLU A 584 -11.92 9.79 -16.94
C GLU A 584 -11.57 9.03 -18.22
N ILE A 585 -12.56 8.47 -18.91
CA ILE A 585 -12.36 7.71 -20.16
C ILE A 585 -13.10 8.39 -21.29
N SER A 586 -12.37 8.63 -22.38
CA SER A 586 -12.91 9.14 -23.64
C SER A 586 -12.67 8.14 -24.76
N ILE A 587 -13.69 7.90 -25.59
CA ILE A 587 -13.60 7.03 -26.76
C ILE A 587 -13.84 7.88 -28.00
N TYR A 588 -12.85 7.89 -28.87
CA TYR A 588 -12.91 8.60 -30.16
C TYR A 588 -13.06 7.61 -31.31
N LYS A 589 -13.85 8.01 -32.31
CA LYS A 589 -13.90 7.36 -33.61
C LYS A 589 -13.15 8.22 -34.60
N LEU A 590 -12.01 7.73 -35.11
CA LEU A 590 -11.19 8.43 -36.09
C LEU A 590 -11.93 8.59 -37.42
N GLN A 591 -11.59 9.66 -38.13
CA GLN A 591 -12.09 9.99 -39.44
C GLN A 591 -10.92 10.05 -40.44
N GLY A 592 -11.16 9.60 -41.67
CA GLY A 592 -10.12 9.55 -42.71
C GLY A 592 -9.45 8.18 -42.88
N GLY A 593 -8.70 7.99 -43.94
CA GLY A 593 -8.09 6.70 -44.30
C GLY A 593 -9.12 5.57 -44.37
N LYS A 594 -8.76 4.41 -43.82
CA LYS A 594 -9.67 3.24 -43.69
C LYS A 594 -10.82 3.48 -42.69
N CYS A 595 -10.78 4.57 -41.94
CA CYS A 595 -11.80 4.95 -40.97
C CYS A 595 -12.84 5.93 -41.53
N ALA A 596 -12.72 6.35 -42.79
CA ALA A 596 -13.71 7.20 -43.46
C ALA A 596 -15.08 6.49 -43.53
N PRO A 597 -16.20 7.23 -43.37
CA PRO A 597 -17.55 6.64 -43.38
C PRO A 597 -17.88 5.82 -44.64
N ASN A 598 -17.28 6.16 -45.78
CA ASN A 598 -17.50 5.54 -47.09
C ASN A 598 -16.39 4.56 -47.50
N TYR A 599 -15.47 4.22 -46.60
CA TYR A 599 -14.43 3.23 -46.92
C TYR A 599 -15.06 1.85 -47.04
N SER A 600 -15.27 1.37 -48.26
CA SER A 600 -15.71 0.02 -48.55
C SER A 600 -14.47 -0.87 -48.71
N ALA A 601 -14.46 -2.02 -48.04
CA ALA A 601 -13.37 -3.03 -48.10
C ALA A 601 -13.29 -3.74 -49.47
N LYS A 602 -13.78 -3.14 -50.55
CA LYS A 602 -13.82 -3.73 -51.90
C LYS A 602 -12.48 -3.68 -52.65
N HIS A 603 -11.39 -3.32 -51.99
CA HIS A 603 -10.05 -3.21 -52.63
C HIS A 603 -8.95 -3.95 -51.83
N THR A 604 -9.25 -5.15 -51.31
CA THR A 604 -8.19 -6.07 -50.85
C THR A 604 -8.41 -7.46 -51.44
#